data_4318cde5e0f8b4f8dde8c790fbd6093c
#
_entry.id   4318cde5e0f8b4f8dde8c790fbd6093c
#
_cell.length_a   1.000
_cell.length_b   1.000
_cell.length_c   1.000
_cell.angle_alpha   90.00
_cell.angle_beta   90.00
_cell.angle_gamma   90.00
#
_symmetry.space_group_name_H-M   'P 1'
#
loop_
_entity.id
_entity.type
_entity.pdbx_description
1 polymer ?
#
loop_
_entity_poly.entity_id
_entity_poly.type
_entity_poly.pdbx_seq_one_letter_code
_entity_poly.pdbx_strand_id
1 'polypeptide(L)' 'MTQTEVDRLYDAFAALIDGTAPELRERVLARLTIALAEQVDDYQTVLTAIASAKT' A
#
# COMPACT_ATOMS: atom_id res chain seq x y z
N MET A 1 6.64 -5.41 -12.03
CA MET A 1 6.88 -3.95 -12.17
C MET A 1 8.35 -3.66 -12.39
N THR A 2 8.65 -2.63 -13.18
CA THR A 2 10.03 -2.16 -13.34
C THR A 2 10.46 -1.36 -12.12
N GLN A 3 11.78 -1.14 -11.96
CA GLN A 3 12.27 -0.31 -10.85
C GLN A 3 11.74 1.13 -10.97
N THR A 4 11.63 1.65 -12.20
CA THR A 4 11.06 2.98 -12.42
C THR A 4 9.62 3.06 -11.92
N GLU A 5 8.83 2.03 -12.19
CA GLU A 5 7.44 1.97 -11.72
C GLU A 5 7.36 1.87 -10.19
N VAL A 6 8.24 1.09 -9.57
CA VAL A 6 8.32 1.02 -8.10
C VAL A 6 8.63 2.39 -7.51
N ASP A 7 9.61 3.10 -8.09
CA ASP A 7 9.97 4.45 -7.64
C ASP A 7 8.80 5.42 -7.76
N ARG A 8 8.04 5.32 -8.86
CA ARG A 8 6.83 6.15 -9.04
C ARG A 8 5.74 5.82 -8.03
N LEU A 9 5.64 4.55 -7.59
CA LEU A 9 4.69 4.17 -6.55
C LEU A 9 5.05 4.82 -5.21
N TYR A 10 6.33 4.88 -4.84
CA TYR A 10 6.73 5.58 -3.62
C TYR A 10 6.29 7.04 -3.65
N ASP A 11 6.47 7.71 -4.79
CA ASP A 11 6.03 9.10 -4.94
C ASP A 11 4.51 9.22 -4.83
N ALA A 12 3.78 8.29 -5.44
CA ALA A 12 2.31 8.28 -5.39
C ALA A 12 1.79 8.05 -3.96
N PHE A 13 2.41 7.14 -3.22
CA PHE A 13 2.04 6.88 -1.83
C PHE A 13 2.35 8.09 -0.95
N ALA A 14 3.51 8.72 -1.15
CA ALA A 14 3.86 9.93 -0.41
C ALA A 14 2.85 11.05 -0.68
N ALA A 15 2.46 11.23 -1.93
CA ALA A 15 1.47 12.23 -2.30
C ALA A 15 0.11 11.95 -1.65
N LEU A 16 -0.30 10.68 -1.58
CA LEU A 16 -1.53 10.29 -0.93
C LEU A 16 -1.51 10.66 0.56
N ILE A 17 -0.41 10.35 1.24
CA ILE A 17 -0.26 10.63 2.67
C ILE A 17 -0.24 12.14 2.91
N ASP A 18 0.55 12.88 2.12
CA ASP A 18 0.68 14.32 2.26
C ASP A 18 -0.64 15.05 1.95
N GLY A 19 -1.44 14.51 1.03
CA GLY A 19 -2.73 15.07 0.66
C GLY A 19 -3.87 14.67 1.59
N THR A 20 -3.60 13.86 2.62
CA THR A 20 -4.60 13.38 3.56
C THR A 20 -4.38 14.00 4.92
N ALA A 21 -5.46 14.50 5.55
CA ALA A 21 -5.37 15.04 6.90
C ALA A 21 -4.77 13.98 7.85
N PRO A 22 -3.87 14.38 8.77
CA PRO A 22 -3.15 13.42 9.62
C PRO A 22 -4.07 12.43 10.35
N GLU A 23 -5.21 12.88 10.84
CA GLU A 23 -6.16 12.04 11.58
C GLU A 23 -6.88 11.01 10.69
N LEU A 24 -6.77 11.14 9.36
CA LEU A 24 -7.40 10.21 8.42
C LEU A 24 -6.40 9.30 7.70
N ARG A 25 -5.10 9.50 7.93
CA ARG A 25 -4.06 8.76 7.20
C ARG A 25 -4.13 7.26 7.43
N GLU A 26 -4.33 6.83 8.66
CA GLU A 26 -4.44 5.40 8.97
C GLU A 26 -5.63 4.78 8.26
N ARG A 27 -6.78 5.46 8.26
CA ARG A 27 -7.97 4.97 7.56
C ARG A 27 -7.74 4.85 6.06
N VAL A 28 -7.13 5.86 5.44
CA VAL A 28 -6.87 5.86 4.00
C VAL A 28 -5.90 4.75 3.63
N LEU A 29 -4.84 4.55 4.43
CA LEU A 29 -3.88 3.49 4.20
C LEU A 29 -4.52 2.10 4.37
N ALA A 30 -5.40 1.94 5.36
CA ALA A 30 -6.13 0.69 5.54
C ALA A 30 -7.01 0.38 4.33
N ARG A 31 -7.71 1.37 3.78
CA ARG A 31 -8.51 1.20 2.58
C ARG A 31 -7.66 0.84 1.36
N LEU A 32 -6.52 1.49 1.21
CA LEU A 32 -5.59 1.18 0.12
C LEU A 32 -5.09 -0.26 0.23
N THR A 33 -4.76 -0.69 1.44
CA THR A 33 -4.30 -2.05 1.70
C THR A 33 -5.33 -3.08 1.24
N ILE A 34 -6.60 -2.88 1.60
CA ILE A 34 -7.69 -3.77 1.19
C ILE A 34 -7.86 -3.75 -0.33
N ALA A 35 -7.85 -2.55 -0.93
CA ALA A 35 -8.02 -2.42 -2.38
C ALA A 35 -6.91 -3.15 -3.14
N LEU A 36 -5.67 -3.04 -2.68
CA LEU A 36 -4.55 -3.75 -3.31
C LEU A 36 -4.66 -5.25 -3.10
N ALA A 37 -5.05 -5.69 -1.90
CA ALA A 37 -5.21 -7.11 -1.60
C ALA A 37 -6.28 -7.76 -2.49
N GLU A 38 -7.35 -7.04 -2.82
CA GLU A 38 -8.39 -7.55 -3.72
C GLU A 38 -7.89 -7.82 -5.13
N GLN A 39 -6.79 -7.20 -5.55
CA GLN A 39 -6.17 -7.43 -6.85
C GLN A 39 -5.25 -8.65 -6.86
N VAL A 40 -4.96 -9.22 -5.69
CA VAL A 40 -4.10 -10.41 -5.56
C VAL A 40 -5.00 -11.62 -5.32
N ASP A 41 -4.92 -12.60 -6.22
CA ASP A 41 -5.78 -13.79 -6.17
C ASP A 41 -5.30 -14.88 -5.22
N ASP A 42 -4.28 -14.63 -4.43
CA ASP A 42 -3.71 -15.64 -3.55
C ASP A 42 -3.63 -15.15 -2.11
N TYR A 43 -4.42 -15.76 -1.24
CA TYR A 43 -4.48 -15.43 0.18
C TYR A 43 -3.10 -15.54 0.85
N GLN A 44 -2.35 -16.61 0.56
CA GLN A 44 -1.02 -16.80 1.18
C GLN A 44 -0.02 -15.73 0.76
N THR A 45 -0.11 -15.26 -0.48
CA THR A 45 0.72 -14.15 -0.96
C THR A 45 0.44 -12.88 -0.16
N VAL A 46 -0.82 -12.60 0.12
CA VAL A 46 -1.20 -11.43 0.93
C VAL A 46 -0.66 -11.57 2.36
N LEU A 47 -0.79 -12.75 2.96
CA LEU A 47 -0.26 -12.99 4.31
C LEU A 47 1.26 -12.80 4.37
N THR A 48 1.96 -13.26 3.33
CA THR A 48 3.42 -13.07 3.23
C THR A 48 3.78 -11.59 3.16
N ALA A 49 3.02 -10.81 2.40
CA ALA A 49 3.22 -9.36 2.31
C ALA A 49 3.00 -8.68 3.66
N ILE A 50 1.97 -9.10 4.40
CA ILE A 50 1.70 -8.58 5.76
C ILE A 50 2.89 -8.85 6.68
N ALA A 51 3.42 -10.08 6.65
CA ALA A 51 4.58 -10.44 7.47
C ALA A 51 5.81 -9.61 7.11
N SER A 52 6.03 -9.37 5.80
CA SER A 52 7.14 -8.53 5.34
C SER A 52 7.02 -7.09 5.83
N ALA A 53 5.82 -6.57 5.91
CA ALA A 53 5.59 -5.20 6.34
C ALA A 53 5.97 -4.97 7.81
N LYS A 54 6.06 -6.03 8.60
CA LYS A 54 6.39 -5.96 10.04
C LYS A 54 7.88 -5.99 10.34
N THR A 55 8.71 -6.26 9.35
CA THR A 55 10.16 -6.41 9.56
C THR A 55 10.95 -5.18 9.17
#